data_3d665ad6134b95ad5ec7a9c529fffe3f
#
_entry.id   3d665ad6134b95ad5ec7a9c529fffe3f
#
_cell.length_a   1.000
_cell.length_b   1.000
_cell.length_c   1.000
_cell.angle_alpha   90.00
_cell.angle_beta   90.00
_cell.angle_gamma   90.00
#
_symmetry.space_group_name_H-M   'P 1'
#
loop_
_entity.id
_entity.type
_entity.pdbx_description
1 polymer ?
#
loop_
_entity_poly.entity_id
_entity_poly.type
_entity_poly.pdbx_seq_one_letter_code
_entity_poly.pdbx_strand_id
1 'polypeptide(L)'
;MPRHHNINGVQVPFTAEEEAQRDAEETAYSDGAFDRAMADLRSKRDNLLKASDWEVIMAKEKGTTLSAGFKTYRQDLRDITDGLTTVADVEGVVFPTKP
;
A
#
# COMPACT_ATOMS: atom_id res chain seq x y z
N MET A 1 22.72 17.98 1.85
CA MET A 1 22.92 19.30 1.21
C MET A 1 22.23 20.37 2.02
N PRO A 2 22.90 21.51 2.26
CA PRO A 2 22.24 22.62 2.94
C PRO A 2 21.08 23.16 2.08
N ARG A 3 19.97 23.48 2.76
CA ARG A 3 18.82 24.11 2.12
C ARG A 3 18.97 25.63 2.19
N HIS A 4 18.32 26.31 1.26
CA HIS A 4 18.43 27.77 1.15
C HIS A 4 17.05 28.40 0.94
N HIS A 5 16.90 29.61 1.51
CA HIS A 5 15.78 30.49 1.17
C HIS A 5 16.19 31.41 0.02
N ASN A 6 15.23 31.77 -0.83
CA ASN A 6 15.37 32.87 -1.78
C ASN A 6 14.70 34.12 -1.19
N ILE A 7 15.51 35.12 -0.83
CA ILE A 7 15.02 36.40 -0.29
C ILE A 7 15.57 37.51 -1.19
N ASN A 8 14.68 38.24 -1.85
CA ASN A 8 15.05 39.32 -2.77
C ASN A 8 16.07 38.88 -3.85
N GLY A 9 15.92 37.66 -4.37
CA GLY A 9 16.81 37.11 -5.35
C GLY A 9 18.15 36.59 -4.80
N VAL A 10 18.35 36.61 -3.48
CA VAL A 10 19.54 36.11 -2.81
C VAL A 10 19.20 34.81 -2.08
N GLN A 11 20.01 33.80 -2.25
CA GLN A 11 19.89 32.55 -1.51
C GLN A 11 20.46 32.73 -0.10
N VAL A 12 19.64 32.44 0.91
CA VAL A 12 20.03 32.49 2.32
C VAL A 12 19.95 31.06 2.88
N PRO A 13 21.03 30.53 3.49
CA PRO A 13 21.01 29.21 4.07
C PRO A 13 19.94 29.09 5.16
N PHE A 14 19.29 27.94 5.26
CA PHE A 14 18.40 27.62 6.36
C PHE A 14 19.19 27.63 7.67
N THR A 15 18.57 28.09 8.74
CA THR A 15 19.10 27.91 10.08
C THR A 15 19.04 26.44 10.48
N ALA A 16 19.81 26.04 11.52
CA ALA A 16 19.77 24.67 12.02
C ALA A 16 18.37 24.27 12.49
N GLU A 17 17.60 25.20 13.06
CA GLU A 17 16.22 24.96 13.49
C GLU A 17 15.31 24.73 12.30
N GLU A 18 15.44 25.51 11.24
CA GLU A 18 14.64 25.35 10.01
C GLU A 18 14.94 24.02 9.33
N GLU A 19 16.19 23.60 9.26
CA GLU A 19 16.56 22.31 8.70
C GLU A 19 16.03 21.15 9.54
N ALA A 20 16.10 21.22 10.85
CA ALA A 20 15.57 20.20 11.75
C ALA A 20 14.04 20.06 11.60
N GLN A 21 13.34 21.18 11.49
CA GLN A 21 11.90 21.17 11.27
C GLN A 21 11.54 20.54 9.92
N ARG A 22 12.27 20.88 8.88
CA ARG A 22 12.04 20.32 7.54
C ARG A 22 12.31 18.83 7.52
N ASP A 23 13.37 18.36 8.17
CA ASP A 23 13.69 16.94 8.27
C ASP A 23 12.60 16.17 9.03
N ALA A 24 12.05 16.75 10.10
CA ALA A 24 10.95 16.15 10.84
C ALA A 24 9.69 16.04 9.97
N GLU A 25 9.37 17.05 9.16
CA GLU A 25 8.24 17.05 8.24
C GLU A 25 8.41 15.97 7.15
N GLU A 26 9.61 15.86 6.58
CA GLU A 26 9.92 14.85 5.57
C GLU A 26 9.84 13.43 6.13
N THR A 27 10.32 13.21 7.35
CA THR A 27 10.24 11.92 8.04
C THR A 27 8.78 11.54 8.30
N ALA A 28 7.97 12.46 8.80
CA ALA A 28 6.55 12.23 9.04
C ALA A 28 5.81 11.90 7.73
N TYR A 29 6.14 12.57 6.64
CA TYR A 29 5.56 12.28 5.32
C TYR A 29 5.96 10.89 4.83
N SER A 30 7.25 10.52 4.97
CA SER A 30 7.76 9.21 4.57
C SER A 30 7.13 8.08 5.38
N ASP A 31 6.96 8.27 6.70
CA ASP A 31 6.31 7.30 7.58
C ASP A 31 4.84 7.10 7.18
N GLY A 32 4.14 8.19 6.87
CA GLY A 32 2.76 8.13 6.37
C GLY A 32 2.64 7.51 4.98
N ALA A 33 3.70 7.54 4.17
CA ALA A 33 3.69 6.97 2.82
C ALA A 33 3.45 5.45 2.83
N PHE A 34 4.07 4.72 3.76
CA PHE A 34 3.85 3.29 3.92
C PHE A 34 2.39 2.99 4.27
N ASP A 35 1.82 3.71 5.23
CA ASP A 35 0.43 3.52 5.63
C ASP A 35 -0.53 3.81 4.48
N ARG A 36 -0.28 4.85 3.68
CA ARG A 36 -1.08 5.16 2.50
C ARG A 36 -0.98 4.07 1.44
N ALA A 37 0.22 3.58 1.17
CA ALA A 37 0.44 2.50 0.21
C ALA A 37 -0.25 1.21 0.65
N MET A 38 -0.20 0.88 1.94
CA MET A 38 -0.90 -0.27 2.51
C MET A 38 -2.42 -0.10 2.42
N ALA A 39 -2.95 1.10 2.67
CA ALA A 39 -4.37 1.36 2.54
C ALA A 39 -4.86 1.15 1.10
N ASP A 40 -4.09 1.64 0.12
CA ASP A 40 -4.40 1.43 -1.31
C ASP A 40 -4.35 -0.05 -1.69
N LEU A 41 -3.34 -0.78 -1.21
CA LEU A 41 -3.21 -2.21 -1.44
C LEU A 41 -4.39 -2.99 -0.86
N ARG A 42 -4.78 -2.69 0.38
CA ARG A 42 -5.92 -3.32 1.04
C ARG A 42 -7.23 -3.02 0.29
N SER A 43 -7.40 -1.81 -0.19
CA SER A 43 -8.57 -1.43 -0.97
C SER A 43 -8.68 -2.24 -2.27
N LYS A 44 -7.58 -2.40 -2.99
CA LYS A 44 -7.52 -3.22 -4.20
C LYS A 44 -7.80 -4.70 -3.89
N ARG A 45 -7.19 -5.23 -2.84
CA ARG A 45 -7.42 -6.59 -2.37
C ARG A 45 -8.89 -6.81 -2.03
N ASP A 46 -9.48 -5.91 -1.27
CA ASP A 46 -10.87 -6.01 -0.83
C ASP A 46 -11.83 -5.98 -2.02
N ASN A 47 -11.53 -5.15 -3.03
CA ASN A 47 -12.31 -5.11 -4.27
C ASN A 47 -12.24 -6.43 -5.03
N LEU A 48 -11.06 -7.06 -5.10
CA LEU A 48 -10.90 -8.35 -5.75
C LEU A 48 -11.59 -9.48 -4.98
N LEU A 49 -11.52 -9.48 -3.64
CA LEU A 49 -12.25 -10.44 -2.81
C LEU A 49 -13.76 -10.27 -2.99
N LYS A 50 -14.23 -9.02 -2.97
CA LYS A 50 -15.65 -8.71 -3.16
C LYS A 50 -16.15 -9.13 -4.53
N ALA A 51 -15.36 -8.90 -5.57
CA ALA A 51 -15.70 -9.31 -6.93
C ALA A 51 -15.80 -10.83 -7.08
N SER A 52 -15.11 -11.60 -6.24
CA SER A 52 -15.16 -13.07 -6.25
C SER A 52 -16.15 -13.67 -5.25
N ASP A 53 -16.73 -12.88 -4.35
CA ASP A 53 -17.65 -13.37 -3.33
C ASP A 53 -18.91 -14.01 -3.94
N TRP A 54 -19.40 -13.50 -5.06
CA TRP A 54 -20.54 -14.06 -5.75
C TRP A 54 -20.33 -15.52 -6.18
N GLU A 55 -19.09 -15.87 -6.55
CA GLU A 55 -18.74 -17.24 -6.92
C GLU A 55 -18.84 -18.19 -5.72
N VAL A 56 -18.45 -17.71 -4.55
CA VAL A 56 -18.60 -18.46 -3.28
C VAL A 56 -20.08 -18.69 -2.99
N ILE A 57 -20.90 -17.66 -3.12
CA ILE A 57 -22.34 -17.73 -2.88
C ILE A 57 -22.97 -18.68 -3.89
N MET A 58 -22.63 -18.58 -5.16
CA MET A 58 -23.13 -19.46 -6.23
C MET A 58 -22.79 -20.93 -5.96
N ALA A 59 -21.54 -21.22 -5.57
CA ALA A 59 -21.12 -22.58 -5.25
C ALA A 59 -21.92 -23.13 -4.07
N LYS A 60 -22.15 -22.30 -3.05
CA LYS A 60 -22.92 -22.68 -1.86
C LYS A 60 -24.39 -22.97 -2.20
N GLU A 61 -25.01 -22.15 -3.04
CA GLU A 61 -26.39 -22.32 -3.47
C GLU A 61 -26.56 -23.57 -4.33
N LYS A 62 -25.60 -23.87 -5.19
CA LYS A 62 -25.61 -25.05 -6.04
C LYS A 62 -25.20 -26.33 -5.34
N GLY A 63 -24.73 -26.25 -4.08
CA GLY A 63 -24.18 -27.37 -3.34
C GLY A 63 -22.86 -27.89 -3.90
N THR A 64 -22.15 -27.06 -4.69
CA THR A 64 -20.85 -27.39 -5.26
C THR A 64 -19.72 -26.83 -4.41
N THR A 65 -18.50 -27.31 -4.63
CA THR A 65 -17.31 -26.86 -3.91
C THR A 65 -16.46 -26.00 -4.86
N LEU A 66 -15.89 -24.90 -4.32
CA LEU A 66 -14.92 -24.12 -5.05
C LEU A 66 -13.71 -24.96 -5.42
N SER A 67 -13.12 -24.71 -6.59
CA SER A 67 -11.87 -25.37 -6.98
C SER A 67 -10.74 -25.05 -6.00
N ALA A 68 -9.77 -25.94 -5.90
CA ALA A 68 -8.60 -25.72 -5.04
C ALA A 68 -7.84 -24.47 -5.45
N GLY A 69 -7.70 -24.24 -6.77
CA GLY A 69 -7.05 -23.03 -7.29
C GLY A 69 -7.78 -21.75 -6.91
N PHE A 70 -9.09 -21.75 -6.91
CA PHE A 70 -9.89 -20.60 -6.51
C PHE A 70 -9.78 -20.31 -5.01
N LYS A 71 -9.78 -21.35 -4.20
CA LYS A 71 -9.55 -21.21 -2.75
C LYS A 71 -8.17 -20.62 -2.45
N THR A 72 -7.15 -21.09 -3.15
CA THR A 72 -5.79 -20.58 -3.05
C THR A 72 -5.73 -19.10 -3.48
N TYR A 73 -6.36 -18.74 -4.58
CA TYR A 73 -6.45 -17.36 -5.04
C TYR A 73 -7.02 -16.43 -3.97
N ARG A 74 -8.13 -16.80 -3.34
CA ARG A 74 -8.74 -15.99 -2.28
C ARG A 74 -7.87 -15.92 -1.03
N GLN A 75 -7.20 -17.03 -0.67
CA GLN A 75 -6.27 -17.04 0.46
C GLN A 75 -5.07 -16.15 0.20
N ASP A 76 -4.50 -16.21 -1.01
CA ASP A 76 -3.40 -15.34 -1.40
C ASP A 76 -3.78 -13.85 -1.35
N LEU A 77 -5.00 -13.52 -1.73
CA LEU A 77 -5.52 -12.15 -1.58
C LEU A 77 -5.60 -11.72 -0.12
N ARG A 78 -6.08 -12.60 0.76
CA ARG A 78 -6.17 -12.28 2.20
C ARG A 78 -4.79 -12.08 2.81
N ASP A 79 -3.80 -12.84 2.36
CA ASP A 79 -2.44 -12.81 2.90
C ASP A 79 -1.51 -11.81 2.21
N ILE A 80 -1.99 -11.10 1.20
CA ILE A 80 -1.16 -10.25 0.33
C ILE A 80 -0.42 -9.15 1.09
N THR A 81 -0.91 -8.73 2.25
CA THR A 81 -0.28 -7.71 3.08
C THR A 81 0.71 -8.27 4.09
N ASP A 82 0.82 -9.59 4.20
CA ASP A 82 1.72 -10.22 5.18
C ASP A 82 3.18 -10.02 4.80
N GLY A 83 3.98 -9.67 5.80
CA GLY A 83 5.43 -9.52 5.62
C GLY A 83 5.87 -8.23 4.94
N LEU A 84 4.97 -7.32 4.62
CA LEU A 84 5.31 -6.04 4.00
C LEU A 84 5.73 -5.03 5.08
N THR A 85 6.90 -4.44 4.91
CA THR A 85 7.46 -3.49 5.89
C THR A 85 7.85 -2.15 5.31
N THR A 86 7.99 -2.04 3.99
CA THR A 86 8.40 -0.81 3.31
C THR A 86 7.48 -0.48 2.15
N VAL A 87 7.53 0.78 1.68
CA VAL A 87 6.81 1.20 0.47
C VAL A 87 7.24 0.38 -0.75
N ALA A 88 8.54 0.09 -0.86
CA ALA A 88 9.06 -0.74 -1.95
C ALA A 88 8.46 -2.16 -1.92
N ASP A 89 8.28 -2.74 -0.74
CA ASP A 89 7.63 -4.04 -0.58
C ASP A 89 6.19 -3.99 -1.09
N VAL A 90 5.45 -2.94 -0.76
CA VAL A 90 4.06 -2.75 -1.21
C VAL A 90 3.99 -2.57 -2.73
N GLU A 91 4.88 -1.75 -3.30
CA GLU A 91 4.93 -1.50 -4.74
C GLU A 91 5.34 -2.75 -5.52
N GLY A 92 6.14 -3.62 -4.91
CA GLY A 92 6.57 -4.88 -5.52
C GLY A 92 5.55 -6.01 -5.44
N VAL A 93 4.42 -5.81 -4.79
CA VAL A 93 3.38 -6.85 -4.66
C VAL A 93 2.77 -7.17 -6.02
N VAL A 94 2.69 -8.46 -6.31
CA VAL A 94 2.01 -8.98 -7.50
C VAL A 94 0.73 -9.67 -7.06
N PHE A 95 -0.40 -9.22 -7.58
CA PHE A 95 -1.69 -9.85 -7.28
C PHE A 95 -1.78 -11.24 -7.92
N PRO A 96 -2.35 -12.23 -7.21
CA PRO A 96 -2.56 -13.53 -7.79
C PRO A 96 -3.53 -13.46 -8.98
N THR A 97 -3.32 -14.32 -9.96
CA THR A 97 -4.19 -14.40 -11.12
C THR A 97 -5.42 -15.26 -10.81
N LYS A 98 -6.59 -14.73 -11.08
CA LYS A 98 -7.85 -15.48 -10.91
C LYS A 98 -7.87 -16.70 -11.84
N PRO A 99 -8.12 -17.88 -11.29
CA PRO A 99 -8.24 -19.10 -12.09
C PRO A 99 -9.41 -19.06 -13.07
#